data_4e75030dc4d501e537e3ff6430e6edea
#
_entry.id   4e75030dc4d501e537e3ff6430e6edea
#
_cell.length_a   1.000
_cell.length_b   1.000
_cell.length_c   1.000
_cell.angle_alpha   90.00
_cell.angle_beta   90.00
_cell.angle_gamma   90.00
#
_symmetry.space_group_name_H-M   'P 1'
#
loop_
_entity.id
_entity.type
_entity.pdbx_description
1 polymer ?
#
loop_
_entity_poly.entity_id
_entity_poly.type
_entity_poly.pdbx_seq_one_letter_code
_entity_poly.pdbx_strand_id
1 'polypeptide(L)'
;MRSSGYWIVRARALVASLIHKCVICRLHRAKPVIPQMSSLPQERSESSPPFNYCGVDCFEPFLVKGRGTELKRYGLMITCLASRAVHIELLDDLTTSAFINGTRNAMAIRGPIREIWCDQRTNLIGAILELSRAGLLEFKLNLPNASHMGGTWEWMIKTAKKDLRSLMRSHGGKLDTSVLRTLLYETMAIINSRPLFVVTEEDIPLSPNQLLTMKSDIILPPPSEFGDADIYSRKQWRSVQFLANEFWKRWRNEYLTYLQARQKLVTGKSDAKIGNFVIIKDDDAHRNQWIRSKITECISSTDGHTRSVRILLGNRNNPHHSGKYLVRPFSKSSQS
;
A
#
# COMPACT_ATOMS: atom_id res chain seq x y z
N MET A 1 -26.29 -11.90 41.33
CA MET A 1 -27.48 -11.44 42.11
C MET A 1 -28.63 -12.43 42.15
N ARG A 2 -29.18 -12.92 41.02
CA ARG A 2 -30.22 -13.97 41.06
C ARG A 2 -29.74 -15.29 41.70
N SER A 3 -28.49 -15.64 41.47
CA SER A 3 -27.85 -16.80 42.10
C SER A 3 -27.66 -16.68 43.62
N SER A 4 -27.73 -15.44 44.15
CA SER A 4 -27.58 -15.15 45.59
C SER A 4 -28.92 -14.93 46.30
N GLY A 5 -30.06 -15.23 45.64
CA GLY A 5 -31.40 -15.13 46.20
C GLY A 5 -31.97 -13.72 46.36
N TYR A 6 -31.28 -12.70 45.87
CA TYR A 6 -31.76 -11.29 45.97
C TYR A 6 -32.54 -10.86 44.72
N TRP A 7 -33.71 -10.28 44.95
CA TRP A 7 -34.51 -9.65 43.92
C TRP A 7 -34.44 -8.12 44.06
N ILE A 8 -33.92 -7.45 43.05
CA ILE A 8 -33.85 -5.98 43.03
C ILE A 8 -34.94 -5.45 42.12
N VAL A 9 -35.85 -4.64 42.68
CA VAL A 9 -36.93 -3.98 41.94
C VAL A 9 -36.32 -3.04 40.92
N ARG A 10 -36.76 -3.13 39.64
CA ARG A 10 -36.25 -2.33 38.52
C ARG A 10 -34.76 -2.49 38.22
N ALA A 11 -34.12 -3.60 38.65
CA ALA A 11 -32.70 -3.83 38.40
C ALA A 11 -32.29 -3.67 36.92
N ARG A 12 -33.16 -4.13 36.01
CA ARG A 12 -32.91 -4.00 34.57
C ARG A 12 -32.81 -2.54 34.12
N ALA A 13 -33.67 -1.66 34.58
CA ALA A 13 -33.65 -0.24 34.27
C ALA A 13 -32.42 0.49 34.88
N LEU A 14 -32.05 0.14 36.12
CA LEU A 14 -30.87 0.68 36.76
C LEU A 14 -29.59 0.26 36.06
N VAL A 15 -29.46 -1.01 35.70
CA VAL A 15 -28.29 -1.52 34.95
C VAL A 15 -28.23 -0.88 33.55
N ALA A 16 -29.35 -0.75 32.85
CA ALA A 16 -29.40 -0.09 31.54
C ALA A 16 -28.98 1.38 31.62
N SER A 17 -29.42 2.10 32.68
CA SER A 17 -29.00 3.49 32.92
C SER A 17 -27.50 3.61 33.21
N LEU A 18 -26.94 2.71 34.03
CA LEU A 18 -25.50 2.68 34.31
C LEU A 18 -24.69 2.41 33.05
N ILE A 19 -25.11 1.42 32.24
CA ILE A 19 -24.45 1.08 30.97
C ILE A 19 -24.51 2.27 29.99
N HIS A 20 -25.66 2.93 29.90
CA HIS A 20 -25.84 4.09 29.02
C HIS A 20 -24.95 5.27 29.41
N LYS A 21 -24.76 5.49 30.70
CA LYS A 21 -23.88 6.57 31.22
C LYS A 21 -22.39 6.21 31.18
N CYS A 22 -22.05 4.93 31.13
CA CYS A 22 -20.66 4.46 31.13
C CYS A 22 -20.02 4.66 29.75
N VAL A 23 -18.97 5.50 29.66
CA VAL A 23 -18.23 5.80 28.45
C VAL A 23 -17.62 4.53 27.84
N ILE A 24 -17.02 3.65 28.65
CA ILE A 24 -16.40 2.40 28.20
C ILE A 24 -17.44 1.47 27.60
N CYS A 25 -18.60 1.29 28.27
CA CYS A 25 -19.69 0.46 27.76
C CYS A 25 -20.28 1.04 26.47
N ARG A 26 -20.35 2.35 26.34
CA ARG A 26 -20.79 3.02 25.10
C ARG A 26 -19.83 2.79 23.96
N LEU A 27 -18.53 2.93 24.18
CA LEU A 27 -17.50 2.65 23.15
C LEU A 27 -17.57 1.20 22.66
N HIS A 28 -17.69 0.22 23.57
CA HIS A 28 -17.78 -1.19 23.19
C HIS A 28 -19.09 -1.58 22.51
N ARG A 29 -20.18 -0.86 22.77
CA ARG A 29 -21.50 -1.15 22.19
C ARG A 29 -21.89 -0.22 21.05
N ALA A 30 -21.07 0.82 20.79
CA ALA A 30 -21.31 1.71 19.69
C ALA A 30 -21.30 0.91 18.37
N LYS A 31 -22.36 1.03 17.61
CA LYS A 31 -22.34 0.52 16.23
C LYS A 31 -21.30 1.33 15.45
N PRO A 32 -20.41 0.68 14.71
CA PRO A 32 -19.50 1.42 13.87
C PRO A 32 -20.30 2.30 12.92
N VAL A 33 -20.06 3.61 12.97
CA VAL A 33 -20.61 4.54 11.99
C VAL A 33 -19.91 4.22 10.69
N ILE A 34 -20.66 3.77 9.69
CA ILE A 34 -20.14 3.58 8.34
C ILE A 34 -20.04 4.99 7.74
N PRO A 35 -18.84 5.54 7.55
CA PRO A 35 -18.68 6.85 6.96
C PRO A 35 -19.21 6.80 5.52
N GLN A 36 -20.10 7.72 5.17
CA GLN A 36 -20.47 7.92 3.78
C GLN A 36 -19.25 8.38 3.01
N MET A 37 -18.92 7.67 1.93
CA MET A 37 -17.86 8.12 1.04
C MET A 37 -18.35 9.38 0.32
N SER A 38 -17.60 10.47 0.47
CA SER A 38 -17.82 11.66 -0.34
C SER A 38 -17.48 11.39 -1.80
N SER A 39 -17.97 12.24 -2.70
CA SER A 39 -17.58 12.21 -4.12
C SER A 39 -16.06 12.27 -4.24
N LEU A 40 -15.52 11.56 -5.22
CA LEU A 40 -14.09 11.59 -5.50
C LEU A 40 -13.66 13.02 -5.87
N PRO A 41 -12.53 13.51 -5.34
CA PRO A 41 -11.97 14.77 -5.79
C PRO A 41 -11.75 14.78 -7.31
N GLN A 42 -11.94 15.93 -7.95
CA GLN A 42 -11.83 16.08 -9.40
C GLN A 42 -10.43 15.67 -9.89
N GLU A 43 -9.40 15.96 -9.13
CA GLU A 43 -7.98 15.64 -9.40
C GLU A 43 -7.70 14.12 -9.47
N ARG A 44 -8.62 13.30 -8.97
CA ARG A 44 -8.55 11.83 -9.07
C ARG A 44 -9.26 11.27 -10.28
N SER A 45 -10.22 11.99 -10.83
CA SER A 45 -11.05 11.57 -11.95
C SER A 45 -10.65 12.23 -13.27
N GLU A 46 -9.87 13.32 -13.20
CA GLU A 46 -9.37 14.01 -14.39
C GLU A 46 -8.33 13.15 -15.13
N SER A 47 -8.49 13.03 -16.44
CA SER A 47 -7.50 12.38 -17.30
C SER A 47 -6.28 13.29 -17.43
N SER A 48 -5.25 13.00 -16.65
CA SER A 48 -4.02 13.79 -16.63
C SER A 48 -2.77 12.89 -16.65
N PRO A 49 -1.62 13.38 -17.10
CA PRO A 49 -0.37 12.63 -17.01
C PRO A 49 -0.07 12.17 -15.58
N PRO A 50 0.60 11.02 -15.41
CA PRO A 50 1.02 10.55 -14.10
C PRO A 50 1.86 11.60 -13.36
N PHE A 51 1.65 11.73 -12.05
CA PHE A 51 2.29 12.72 -11.16
C PHE A 51 1.90 14.19 -11.36
N ASN A 52 0.88 14.49 -12.14
CA ASN A 52 0.34 15.85 -12.21
C ASN A 52 -0.22 16.32 -10.86
N TYR A 53 -0.98 15.45 -10.20
CA TYR A 53 -1.54 15.65 -8.87
C TYR A 53 -0.98 14.61 -7.91
N CYS A 54 -0.37 15.06 -6.83
CA CYS A 54 0.37 14.18 -5.92
C CYS A 54 0.00 14.39 -4.46
N GLY A 55 -0.04 13.30 -3.70
CA GLY A 55 0.02 13.33 -2.24
C GLY A 55 1.46 13.13 -1.79
N VAL A 56 1.92 13.91 -0.81
CA VAL A 56 3.29 13.86 -0.32
C VAL A 56 3.31 13.66 1.18
N ASP A 57 4.21 12.81 1.64
CA ASP A 57 4.48 12.60 3.07
C ASP A 57 5.95 12.24 3.31
N CYS A 58 6.50 12.73 4.43
CA CYS A 58 7.84 12.39 4.88
C CYS A 58 7.79 11.27 5.92
N PHE A 59 8.76 10.36 5.86
CA PHE A 59 8.83 9.34 6.89
C PHE A 59 9.96 9.60 7.89
N GLU A 60 9.79 8.88 9.02
CA GLU A 60 10.66 8.91 10.16
C GLU A 60 12.12 8.55 9.80
N PRO A 61 13.06 9.03 10.63
CA PRO A 61 14.47 8.80 10.35
C PRO A 61 14.83 7.31 10.37
N PHE A 62 15.56 6.91 9.37
CA PHE A 62 16.31 5.67 9.34
C PHE A 62 17.72 5.92 9.89
N LEU A 63 18.13 5.11 10.85
CA LEU A 63 19.51 5.12 11.33
C LEU A 63 20.38 4.30 10.39
N VAL A 64 21.40 4.90 9.84
CA VAL A 64 22.36 4.24 8.94
C VAL A 64 23.79 4.48 9.42
N LYS A 65 24.70 3.61 9.00
CA LYS A 65 26.12 3.69 9.34
C LYS A 65 26.75 4.91 8.68
N GLY A 66 27.38 5.77 9.48
CA GLY A 66 28.23 6.87 9.04
C GLY A 66 29.71 6.59 9.35
N ARG A 67 30.56 7.58 9.12
CA ARG A 67 31.96 7.54 9.49
C ARG A 67 32.11 7.77 11.01
N GLY A 68 32.06 6.67 11.78
CA GLY A 68 32.21 6.72 13.25
C GLY A 68 30.95 7.09 14.04
N THR A 69 29.85 7.45 13.39
CA THR A 69 28.56 7.81 14.03
C THR A 69 27.38 7.25 13.23
N GLU A 70 26.25 7.09 13.88
CA GLU A 70 25.00 6.81 13.18
C GLU A 70 24.44 8.09 12.57
N LEU A 71 24.03 8.01 11.31
CA LEU A 71 23.41 9.11 10.58
C LEU A 71 21.91 8.88 10.46
N LYS A 72 21.14 9.95 10.64
CA LYS A 72 19.69 9.95 10.38
C LYS A 72 19.45 10.26 8.91
N ARG A 73 18.61 9.46 8.27
CA ARG A 73 18.12 9.67 6.90
C ARG A 73 16.61 9.59 6.86
N TYR A 74 15.99 10.33 5.98
CA TYR A 74 14.53 10.42 5.90
C TYR A 74 14.06 10.01 4.51
N GLY A 75 12.82 9.53 4.42
CA GLY A 75 12.21 9.22 3.15
C GLY A 75 11.16 10.28 2.80
N LEU A 76 11.14 10.72 1.55
CA LEU A 76 10.07 11.51 0.95
C LEU A 76 9.30 10.60 0.02
N MET A 77 8.02 10.39 0.28
CA MET A 77 7.13 9.59 -0.58
C MET A 77 6.15 10.51 -1.29
N ILE A 78 6.16 10.44 -2.60
CA ILE A 78 5.27 11.17 -3.49
C ILE A 78 4.36 10.15 -4.18
N THR A 79 3.06 10.28 -4.02
CA THR A 79 2.07 9.36 -4.58
C THR A 79 1.20 10.08 -5.60
N CYS A 80 1.16 9.58 -6.82
CA CYS A 80 0.25 10.08 -7.84
C CYS A 80 -1.21 9.76 -7.48
N LEU A 81 -2.09 10.75 -7.52
CA LEU A 81 -3.50 10.58 -7.17
C LEU A 81 -4.28 9.81 -8.24
N ALA A 82 -3.93 9.97 -9.52
CA ALA A 82 -4.57 9.29 -10.64
C ALA A 82 -4.09 7.85 -10.80
N SER A 83 -2.81 7.64 -11.07
CA SER A 83 -2.22 6.31 -11.33
C SER A 83 -1.91 5.51 -10.07
N ARG A 84 -1.95 6.14 -8.88
CA ARG A 84 -1.52 5.57 -7.60
C ARG A 84 -0.08 5.06 -7.60
N ALA A 85 0.72 5.53 -8.55
CA ALA A 85 2.14 5.26 -8.60
C ALA A 85 2.84 6.00 -7.46
N VAL A 86 3.89 5.39 -6.95
CA VAL A 86 4.69 5.93 -5.85
C VAL A 86 6.08 6.28 -6.35
N HIS A 87 6.62 7.40 -5.90
CA HIS A 87 8.01 7.79 -6.04
C HIS A 87 8.60 8.02 -4.64
N ILE A 88 9.80 7.52 -4.40
CA ILE A 88 10.46 7.61 -3.09
C ILE A 88 11.82 8.23 -3.27
N GLU A 89 12.09 9.33 -2.56
CA GLU A 89 13.40 9.97 -2.48
C GLU A 89 14.00 9.84 -1.07
N LEU A 90 15.31 9.75 -1.00
CA LEU A 90 16.06 9.76 0.24
C LEU A 90 16.51 11.19 0.54
N LEU A 91 16.10 11.71 1.71
CA LEU A 91 16.51 13.00 2.21
C LEU A 91 17.60 12.84 3.29
N ASP A 92 18.59 13.71 3.26
CA ASP A 92 19.66 13.71 4.27
C ASP A 92 19.14 14.23 5.62
N ASP A 93 18.22 15.18 5.61
CA ASP A 93 17.57 15.76 6.78
C ASP A 93 16.12 16.20 6.44
N LEU A 94 15.44 16.84 7.38
CA LEU A 94 14.08 17.40 7.18
C LEU A 94 14.08 18.93 7.05
N THR A 95 15.14 19.51 6.52
CA THR A 95 15.18 20.95 6.23
C THR A 95 14.33 21.29 5.02
N THR A 96 13.95 22.57 4.92
CA THR A 96 13.27 23.12 3.74
C THR A 96 14.05 22.82 2.46
N SER A 97 15.37 23.01 2.46
CA SER A 97 16.23 22.76 1.30
C SER A 97 16.25 21.29 0.90
N ALA A 98 16.34 20.37 1.86
CA ALA A 98 16.31 18.93 1.56
C ALA A 98 14.97 18.51 0.93
N PHE A 99 13.86 19.04 1.44
CA PHE A 99 12.54 18.77 0.87
C PHE A 99 12.40 19.33 -0.56
N ILE A 100 12.84 20.58 -0.78
CA ILE A 100 12.82 21.20 -2.12
C ILE A 100 13.65 20.39 -3.09
N ASN A 101 14.87 20.01 -2.71
CA ASN A 101 15.75 19.21 -3.55
C ASN A 101 15.15 17.83 -3.85
N GLY A 102 14.60 17.13 -2.85
CA GLY A 102 13.92 15.85 -3.07
C GLY A 102 12.71 15.95 -4.00
N THR A 103 11.92 17.02 -3.85
CA THR A 103 10.79 17.30 -4.75
C THR A 103 11.29 17.61 -6.18
N ARG A 104 12.34 18.39 -6.32
CA ARG A 104 12.97 18.70 -7.61
C ARG A 104 13.55 17.47 -8.30
N ASN A 105 14.18 16.55 -7.54
CA ASN A 105 14.68 15.28 -8.05
C ASN A 105 13.50 14.44 -8.62
N ALA A 106 12.41 14.36 -7.87
CA ALA A 106 11.23 13.65 -8.32
C ALA A 106 10.64 14.27 -9.61
N MET A 107 10.55 15.60 -9.68
CA MET A 107 10.08 16.30 -10.88
C MET A 107 11.00 16.08 -12.08
N ALA A 108 12.32 16.04 -11.89
CA ALA A 108 13.27 15.77 -12.95
C ALA A 108 13.11 14.35 -13.55
N ILE A 109 12.66 13.38 -12.72
CA ILE A 109 12.47 12.00 -13.15
C ILE A 109 11.07 11.73 -13.68
N ARG A 110 10.03 12.33 -13.05
CA ARG A 110 8.61 12.04 -13.30
C ARG A 110 7.90 13.08 -14.13
N GLY A 111 8.54 14.20 -14.40
CA GLY A 111 7.95 15.36 -15.04
C GLY A 111 7.41 16.40 -14.04
N PRO A 112 6.90 17.53 -14.54
CA PRO A 112 6.39 18.61 -13.70
C PRO A 112 5.17 18.15 -12.88
N ILE A 113 5.16 18.52 -11.61
CA ILE A 113 4.02 18.33 -10.71
C ILE A 113 3.23 19.64 -10.70
N ARG A 114 1.93 19.59 -10.91
CA ARG A 114 1.05 20.76 -10.88
C ARG A 114 0.62 21.11 -9.47
N GLU A 115 0.19 20.08 -8.71
CA GLU A 115 -0.40 20.26 -7.40
C GLU A 115 0.08 19.20 -6.41
N ILE A 116 0.41 19.63 -5.20
CA ILE A 116 0.82 18.75 -4.10
C ILE A 116 -0.16 18.86 -2.93
N TRP A 117 -0.64 17.72 -2.48
CA TRP A 117 -1.43 17.55 -1.27
C TRP A 117 -0.52 17.04 -0.15
N CYS A 118 -0.49 17.74 0.97
CA CYS A 118 0.35 17.34 2.11
C CYS A 118 -0.31 17.68 3.45
N ASP A 119 0.16 17.02 4.51
CA ASP A 119 -0.22 17.33 5.87
C ASP A 119 0.42 18.63 6.33
N GLN A 120 -0.24 19.30 7.30
CA GLN A 120 0.26 20.55 7.92
C GLN A 120 1.40 20.29 8.90
N ARG A 121 2.48 19.65 8.46
CA ARG A 121 3.69 19.51 9.28
C ARG A 121 4.51 20.79 9.20
N THR A 122 4.96 21.29 10.32
CA THR A 122 5.72 22.55 10.42
C THR A 122 6.95 22.60 9.52
N ASN A 123 7.63 21.47 9.35
CA ASN A 123 8.83 21.36 8.51
C ASN A 123 8.55 21.53 7.00
N LEU A 124 7.31 21.29 6.57
CA LEU A 124 6.91 21.43 5.16
C LEU A 124 6.40 22.84 4.85
N ILE A 125 5.92 23.57 5.84
CA ILE A 125 5.33 24.92 5.64
C ILE A 125 6.33 25.89 5.02
N GLY A 126 7.59 25.87 5.45
CA GLY A 126 8.65 26.71 4.89
C GLY A 126 8.89 26.42 3.41
N ALA A 127 8.99 25.15 3.05
CA ALA A 127 9.19 24.71 1.65
C ALA A 127 7.97 25.03 0.78
N ILE A 128 6.77 24.86 1.32
CA ILE A 128 5.51 25.19 0.64
C ILE A 128 5.48 26.68 0.29
N LEU A 129 5.79 27.55 1.26
CA LEU A 129 5.80 28.99 1.05
C LEU A 129 6.83 29.42 0.02
N GLU A 130 8.02 28.80 0.02
CA GLU A 130 9.10 29.14 -0.92
C GLU A 130 8.76 28.67 -2.35
N LEU A 131 8.30 27.43 -2.51
CA LEU A 131 7.92 26.89 -3.83
C LEU A 131 6.66 27.58 -4.40
N SER A 132 5.69 27.92 -3.56
CA SER A 132 4.50 28.67 -4.00
C SER A 132 4.83 30.10 -4.43
N ARG A 133 5.70 30.79 -3.70
CA ARG A 133 6.17 32.13 -4.08
C ARG A 133 6.95 32.13 -5.41
N ALA A 134 7.66 31.06 -5.67
CA ALA A 134 8.35 30.86 -6.96
C ALA A 134 7.41 30.51 -8.12
N GLY A 135 6.10 30.34 -7.87
CA GLY A 135 5.12 29.95 -8.89
C GLY A 135 5.35 28.56 -9.49
N LEU A 136 6.13 27.71 -8.83
CA LEU A 136 6.54 26.42 -9.36
C LEU A 136 5.51 25.32 -9.08
N LEU A 137 4.71 25.44 -8.01
CA LEU A 137 3.81 24.41 -7.54
C LEU A 137 2.61 25.01 -6.80
N GLU A 138 1.43 24.44 -7.02
CA GLU A 138 0.26 24.68 -6.18
C GLU A 138 0.24 23.68 -5.02
N PHE A 139 0.01 24.17 -3.81
CA PHE A 139 -0.10 23.32 -2.63
C PHE A 139 -1.50 23.39 -2.05
N LYS A 140 -2.10 22.20 -1.86
CA LYS A 140 -3.33 22.04 -1.07
C LYS A 140 -3.00 21.38 0.25
N LEU A 141 -3.21 22.12 1.34
CA LEU A 141 -3.07 21.60 2.69
C LEU A 141 -4.33 20.84 3.07
N ASN A 142 -4.17 19.61 3.55
CA ASN A 142 -5.28 18.87 4.14
C ASN A 142 -5.80 19.62 5.38
N LEU A 143 -7.12 19.63 5.56
CA LEU A 143 -7.70 20.15 6.79
C LEU A 143 -7.15 19.39 8.00
N PRO A 144 -6.83 20.07 9.11
CA PRO A 144 -6.36 19.41 10.32
C PRO A 144 -7.34 18.29 10.74
N ASN A 145 -6.82 17.13 11.07
CA ASN A 145 -7.58 15.92 11.44
C ASN A 145 -8.52 15.35 10.36
N ALA A 146 -8.40 15.78 9.11
CA ALA A 146 -9.17 15.23 7.98
C ALA A 146 -8.40 14.10 7.27
N SER A 147 -7.91 13.11 8.02
CA SER A 147 -7.19 11.95 7.48
C SER A 147 -8.03 11.13 6.47
N HIS A 148 -9.37 11.24 6.55
CA HIS A 148 -10.27 10.60 5.60
C HIS A 148 -10.16 11.14 4.15
N MET A 149 -9.68 12.36 3.95
CA MET A 149 -9.45 12.93 2.61
C MET A 149 -8.26 12.27 1.89
N GLY A 150 -7.30 11.73 2.65
CA GLY A 150 -6.09 11.03 2.18
C GLY A 150 -6.22 9.52 1.99
N GLY A 151 -7.36 8.92 2.28
CA GLY A 151 -7.53 7.48 2.53
C GLY A 151 -6.92 6.50 1.52
N THR A 152 -6.72 6.88 0.27
CA THR A 152 -6.16 5.97 -0.75
C THR A 152 -4.63 5.92 -0.73
N TRP A 153 -3.97 7.06 -0.59
CA TRP A 153 -2.51 7.10 -0.51
C TRP A 153 -2.00 6.86 0.92
N GLU A 154 -2.76 7.27 1.94
CA GLU A 154 -2.39 7.08 3.35
C GLU A 154 -2.18 5.62 3.71
N TRP A 155 -3.05 4.72 3.24
CA TRP A 155 -2.88 3.31 3.50
C TRP A 155 -1.57 2.77 2.92
N MET A 156 -1.25 3.10 1.65
CA MET A 156 -0.01 2.65 1.01
C MET A 156 1.22 3.21 1.72
N ILE A 157 1.20 4.50 2.02
CA ILE A 157 2.28 5.17 2.75
C ILE A 157 2.44 4.54 4.14
N LYS A 158 1.35 4.37 4.88
CA LYS A 158 1.35 3.78 6.22
C LYS A 158 1.92 2.36 6.21
N THR A 159 1.52 1.54 5.25
CA THR A 159 1.97 0.16 5.13
C THR A 159 3.44 0.10 4.73
N ALA A 160 3.85 0.84 3.71
CA ALA A 160 5.25 0.90 3.29
C ALA A 160 6.17 1.40 4.41
N LYS A 161 5.75 2.44 5.15
CA LYS A 161 6.48 2.93 6.33
C LYS A 161 6.61 1.88 7.42
N LYS A 162 5.52 1.16 7.74
CA LYS A 162 5.51 0.10 8.75
C LYS A 162 6.50 -1.00 8.41
N ASP A 163 6.49 -1.47 7.16
CA ASP A 163 7.34 -2.56 6.71
C ASP A 163 8.80 -2.14 6.63
N LEU A 164 9.10 -0.96 6.08
CA LEU A 164 10.45 -0.39 6.05
C LEU A 164 10.98 -0.16 7.47
N ARG A 165 10.18 0.39 8.37
CA ARG A 165 10.56 0.61 9.77
C ARG A 165 10.92 -0.71 10.46
N SER A 166 10.13 -1.75 10.24
CA SER A 166 10.40 -3.08 10.79
C SER A 166 11.71 -3.66 10.29
N LEU A 167 12.01 -3.53 8.99
CA LEU A 167 13.28 -3.96 8.40
C LEU A 167 14.46 -3.15 8.96
N MET A 168 14.31 -1.83 9.03
CA MET A 168 15.39 -0.95 9.50
C MET A 168 15.69 -1.10 10.99
N ARG A 169 14.70 -1.47 11.82
CA ARG A 169 14.93 -1.80 13.23
C ARG A 169 15.84 -3.04 13.38
N SER A 170 15.66 -4.01 12.51
CA SER A 170 16.46 -5.25 12.56
C SER A 170 17.86 -5.10 11.95
N HIS A 171 18.02 -4.21 10.95
CA HIS A 171 19.21 -4.20 10.08
C HIS A 171 19.81 -2.81 9.85
N GLY A 172 19.13 -1.72 10.20
CA GLY A 172 19.49 -0.33 9.82
C GLY A 172 20.89 0.11 10.20
N GLY A 173 21.31 -0.15 11.44
CA GLY A 173 22.65 0.24 11.92
C GLY A 173 23.83 -0.43 11.19
N LYS A 174 23.56 -1.36 10.27
CA LYS A 174 24.55 -2.07 9.45
C LYS A 174 24.63 -1.55 8.01
N LEU A 175 23.61 -0.80 7.60
CA LEU A 175 23.47 -0.28 6.24
C LEU A 175 24.08 1.11 6.13
N ASP A 176 24.73 1.40 5.02
CA ASP A 176 25.13 2.76 4.67
C ASP A 176 24.03 3.50 3.87
N THR A 177 24.24 4.79 3.62
CA THR A 177 23.29 5.64 2.90
C THR A 177 23.05 5.15 1.47
N SER A 178 24.05 4.57 0.80
CA SER A 178 23.92 4.11 -0.60
C SER A 178 23.04 2.86 -0.68
N VAL A 179 23.25 1.92 0.25
CA VAL A 179 22.43 0.71 0.38
C VAL A 179 20.98 1.06 0.69
N LEU A 180 20.75 2.00 1.61
CA LEU A 180 19.40 2.47 1.92
C LEU A 180 18.74 3.09 0.70
N ARG A 181 19.45 3.94 -0.06
CA ARG A 181 18.92 4.56 -1.28
C ARG A 181 18.46 3.51 -2.29
N THR A 182 19.32 2.52 -2.56
CA THR A 182 18.99 1.44 -3.48
C THR A 182 17.81 0.60 -2.98
N LEU A 183 17.74 0.32 -1.67
CA LEU A 183 16.61 -0.38 -1.05
C LEU A 183 15.30 0.39 -1.23
N LEU A 184 15.32 1.71 -1.11
CA LEU A 184 14.11 2.54 -1.33
C LEU A 184 13.65 2.47 -2.80
N TYR A 185 14.56 2.43 -3.76
CA TYR A 185 14.21 2.26 -5.18
C TYR A 185 13.65 0.85 -5.47
N GLU A 186 14.22 -0.20 -4.88
CA GLU A 186 13.65 -1.55 -4.97
C GLU A 186 12.26 -1.61 -4.33
N THR A 187 12.09 -0.97 -3.17
CA THR A 187 10.79 -0.84 -2.50
C THR A 187 9.76 -0.13 -3.38
N MET A 188 10.16 0.96 -4.04
CA MET A 188 9.33 1.69 -4.99
C MET A 188 8.91 0.80 -6.16
N ALA A 189 9.83 0.04 -6.73
CA ALA A 189 9.53 -0.90 -7.82
C ALA A 189 8.54 -1.99 -7.36
N ILE A 190 8.71 -2.52 -6.15
CA ILE A 190 7.80 -3.50 -5.55
C ILE A 190 6.39 -2.92 -5.38
N ILE A 191 6.27 -1.76 -4.78
CA ILE A 191 4.97 -1.10 -4.57
C ILE A 191 4.28 -0.84 -5.90
N ASN A 192 5.02 -0.38 -6.90
CA ASN A 192 4.49 -0.05 -8.21
C ASN A 192 4.24 -1.28 -9.10
N SER A 193 4.71 -2.47 -8.73
CA SER A 193 4.41 -3.72 -9.43
C SER A 193 3.01 -4.24 -9.16
N ARG A 194 2.35 -3.76 -8.10
CA ARG A 194 1.04 -4.24 -7.69
C ARG A 194 -0.01 -4.04 -8.79
N PRO A 195 -0.91 -5.00 -9.02
CA PRO A 195 -1.98 -4.83 -9.98
C PRO A 195 -3.00 -3.77 -9.49
N LEU A 196 -3.34 -2.84 -10.37
CA LEU A 196 -4.48 -1.94 -10.19
C LEU A 196 -5.71 -2.65 -10.75
N PHE A 197 -6.78 -2.70 -9.96
CA PHE A 197 -8.00 -3.32 -10.42
C PHE A 197 -8.84 -2.32 -11.20
N VAL A 198 -9.25 -2.71 -12.39
CA VAL A 198 -10.19 -1.98 -13.23
C VAL A 198 -11.58 -2.63 -13.06
N VAL A 199 -12.62 -1.83 -13.10
CA VAL A 199 -14.01 -2.27 -12.86
C VAL A 199 -14.58 -3.07 -14.05
N THR A 200 -13.89 -3.13 -15.18
CA THR A 200 -14.34 -3.81 -16.40
C THR A 200 -13.89 -5.27 -16.41
N GLU A 201 -14.82 -6.15 -16.78
CA GLU A 201 -14.60 -7.62 -16.77
C GLU A 201 -13.61 -8.11 -17.86
N GLU A 202 -13.26 -7.27 -18.82
CA GLU A 202 -12.47 -7.65 -19.99
C GLU A 202 -10.98 -7.31 -19.90
N ASP A 203 -10.59 -6.36 -19.07
CA ASP A 203 -9.23 -5.82 -19.06
C ASP A 203 -8.30 -6.52 -18.06
N ILE A 204 -7.09 -6.83 -18.52
CA ILE A 204 -6.03 -7.31 -17.63
C ILE A 204 -5.61 -6.19 -16.69
N PRO A 205 -5.65 -6.40 -15.37
CA PRO A 205 -5.24 -5.37 -14.42
C PRO A 205 -3.82 -4.86 -14.70
N LEU A 206 -3.70 -3.56 -14.96
CA LEU A 206 -2.41 -2.89 -15.15
C LEU A 206 -1.74 -2.62 -13.78
N SER A 207 -0.43 -2.50 -13.79
CA SER A 207 0.32 -2.02 -12.62
C SER A 207 0.75 -0.56 -12.82
N PRO A 208 1.01 0.21 -11.74
CA PRO A 208 1.61 1.53 -11.85
C PRO A 208 2.91 1.54 -12.66
N ASN A 209 3.76 0.52 -12.53
CA ASN A 209 4.98 0.42 -13.32
C ASN A 209 4.70 0.36 -14.81
N GLN A 210 3.69 -0.40 -15.25
CA GLN A 210 3.30 -0.46 -16.66
C GLN A 210 2.80 0.89 -17.18
N LEU A 211 2.02 1.61 -16.36
CA LEU A 211 1.55 2.95 -16.72
C LEU A 211 2.69 3.97 -16.82
N LEU A 212 3.72 3.85 -15.98
CA LEU A 212 4.84 4.79 -15.97
C LEU A 212 5.87 4.51 -17.05
N THR A 213 6.11 3.25 -17.35
CA THR A 213 7.22 2.84 -18.26
C THR A 213 6.73 2.47 -19.65
N MET A 214 5.42 2.27 -19.81
CA MET A 214 4.79 1.73 -21.05
C MET A 214 5.37 0.37 -21.44
N LYS A 215 5.91 -0.39 -20.46
CA LYS A 215 6.51 -1.71 -20.66
C LYS A 215 5.68 -2.76 -19.92
N SER A 216 5.47 -3.90 -20.57
CA SER A 216 4.81 -5.07 -19.97
C SER A 216 5.74 -5.89 -19.08
N ASP A 217 7.05 -5.76 -19.27
CA ASP A 217 8.04 -6.57 -18.57
C ASP A 217 8.17 -6.18 -17.11
N ILE A 218 8.39 -7.19 -16.28
CA ILE A 218 8.52 -7.04 -14.83
C ILE A 218 10.01 -7.09 -14.49
N ILE A 219 10.45 -6.19 -13.62
CA ILE A 219 11.78 -6.26 -13.03
C ILE A 219 11.84 -7.45 -12.09
N LEU A 220 12.45 -8.53 -12.52
CA LEU A 220 12.70 -9.71 -11.69
C LEU A 220 13.94 -9.50 -10.82
N PRO A 221 13.99 -10.14 -9.64
CA PRO A 221 15.24 -10.16 -8.86
C PRO A 221 16.34 -10.88 -9.62
N PRO A 222 17.62 -10.55 -9.37
CA PRO A 222 18.72 -11.29 -9.93
C PRO A 222 18.62 -12.80 -9.60
N PRO A 223 19.06 -13.70 -10.50
CA PRO A 223 19.00 -15.14 -10.27
C PRO A 223 20.05 -15.55 -9.22
N SER A 224 19.68 -15.53 -7.95
CA SER A 224 20.50 -15.98 -6.82
C SER A 224 19.62 -16.15 -5.59
N GLU A 225 20.03 -17.00 -4.69
CA GLU A 225 19.48 -17.06 -3.35
C GLU A 225 20.15 -15.99 -2.47
N PHE A 226 19.32 -15.30 -1.69
CA PHE A 226 19.74 -14.24 -0.77
C PHE A 226 19.25 -14.58 0.63
N GLY A 227 20.16 -14.60 1.59
CA GLY A 227 19.89 -14.96 2.98
C GLY A 227 20.44 -13.96 3.99
N ASP A 228 20.22 -14.22 5.28
CA ASP A 228 20.63 -13.36 6.37
C ASP A 228 22.16 -13.06 6.37
N ALA A 229 22.98 -14.00 5.91
CA ALA A 229 24.41 -13.82 5.78
C ALA A 229 24.79 -12.69 4.79
N ASP A 230 23.94 -12.40 3.83
CA ASP A 230 24.18 -11.35 2.83
C ASP A 230 24.14 -9.93 3.40
N ILE A 231 23.53 -9.72 4.57
CA ILE A 231 23.53 -8.42 5.28
C ILE A 231 24.95 -8.00 5.65
N TYR A 232 25.81 -8.98 5.94
CA TYR A 232 27.20 -8.76 6.32
C TYR A 232 28.17 -8.86 5.13
N SER A 233 27.63 -9.05 3.93
CA SER A 233 28.44 -9.20 2.72
C SER A 233 29.13 -7.88 2.35
N ARG A 234 30.39 -7.98 1.92
CA ARG A 234 31.08 -6.85 1.28
C ARG A 234 30.40 -6.42 -0.04
N LYS A 235 29.63 -7.32 -0.65
CA LYS A 235 28.85 -7.06 -1.86
C LYS A 235 27.50 -6.43 -1.46
N GLN A 236 27.48 -5.13 -1.25
CA GLN A 236 26.31 -4.36 -0.79
C GLN A 236 25.02 -4.63 -1.55
N TRP A 237 25.11 -4.90 -2.86
CA TRP A 237 23.95 -5.22 -3.68
C TRP A 237 23.20 -6.48 -3.21
N ARG A 238 23.92 -7.48 -2.64
CA ARG A 238 23.30 -8.69 -2.09
C ARG A 238 22.45 -8.37 -0.85
N SER A 239 22.96 -7.49 0.01
CA SER A 239 22.21 -7.00 1.19
C SER A 239 20.92 -6.31 0.74
N VAL A 240 20.96 -5.49 -0.31
CA VAL A 240 19.78 -4.84 -0.88
C VAL A 240 18.79 -5.89 -1.37
N GLN A 241 19.23 -6.90 -2.12
CA GLN A 241 18.34 -7.92 -2.67
C GLN A 241 17.65 -8.75 -1.57
N PHE A 242 18.40 -9.12 -0.54
CA PHE A 242 17.84 -9.80 0.63
C PHE A 242 16.74 -8.95 1.29
N LEU A 243 17.06 -7.69 1.63
CA LEU A 243 16.11 -6.79 2.27
C LEU A 243 14.88 -6.49 1.41
N ALA A 244 15.06 -6.36 0.09
CA ALA A 244 13.96 -6.17 -0.84
C ALA A 244 13.05 -7.41 -0.92
N ASN A 245 13.61 -8.63 -0.81
CA ASN A 245 12.83 -9.87 -0.73
C ASN A 245 12.03 -9.93 0.58
N GLU A 246 12.64 -9.54 1.71
CA GLU A 246 11.93 -9.46 2.99
C GLU A 246 10.81 -8.41 2.98
N PHE A 247 11.06 -7.25 2.35
CA PHE A 247 10.02 -6.25 2.12
C PHE A 247 8.88 -6.81 1.26
N TRP A 248 9.20 -7.48 0.15
CA TRP A 248 8.21 -8.09 -0.74
C TRP A 248 7.29 -9.07 -0.02
N LYS A 249 7.84 -9.98 0.79
CA LYS A 249 7.05 -10.96 1.56
C LYS A 249 6.01 -10.27 2.45
N ARG A 250 6.42 -9.23 3.17
CA ARG A 250 5.54 -8.46 4.07
C ARG A 250 4.52 -7.65 3.28
N TRP A 251 4.97 -6.86 2.33
CA TRP A 251 4.13 -6.01 1.48
C TRP A 251 3.06 -6.80 0.76
N ARG A 252 3.40 -7.92 0.14
CA ARG A 252 2.45 -8.79 -0.57
C ARG A 252 1.32 -9.24 0.36
N ASN A 253 1.65 -9.71 1.57
CA ASN A 253 0.65 -10.15 2.54
C ASN A 253 -0.25 -9.01 3.01
N GLU A 254 0.30 -7.85 3.31
CA GLU A 254 -0.46 -6.67 3.71
C GLU A 254 -1.38 -6.19 2.57
N TYR A 255 -0.89 -6.17 1.34
CA TYR A 255 -1.69 -5.79 0.18
C TYR A 255 -2.86 -6.75 -0.07
N LEU A 256 -2.62 -8.05 -0.03
CA LEU A 256 -3.68 -9.06 -0.16
C LEU A 256 -4.72 -8.92 0.96
N THR A 257 -4.29 -8.69 2.20
CA THR A 257 -5.18 -8.46 3.34
C THR A 257 -6.01 -7.18 3.15
N TYR A 258 -5.40 -6.11 2.65
CA TYR A 258 -6.10 -4.87 2.34
C TYR A 258 -7.19 -5.06 1.27
N LEU A 259 -6.90 -5.80 0.21
CA LEU A 259 -7.90 -6.15 -0.79
C LEU A 259 -9.08 -6.92 -0.18
N GLN A 260 -8.82 -7.84 0.75
CA GLN A 260 -9.87 -8.55 1.48
C GLN A 260 -10.77 -7.63 2.32
N ALA A 261 -10.16 -6.70 3.04
CA ALA A 261 -10.90 -5.80 3.92
C ALA A 261 -11.86 -4.90 3.15
N ARG A 262 -11.44 -4.39 1.99
CA ARG A 262 -12.28 -3.52 1.13
C ARG A 262 -13.54 -4.23 0.65
N GLN A 263 -13.46 -5.50 0.32
CA GLN A 263 -14.63 -6.27 -0.14
C GLN A 263 -15.68 -6.47 0.95
N LYS A 264 -15.28 -6.47 2.23
CA LYS A 264 -16.23 -6.56 3.34
C LYS A 264 -17.09 -5.30 3.51
N LEU A 265 -16.62 -4.16 3.01
CA LEU A 265 -17.31 -2.86 3.10
C LEU A 265 -18.29 -2.62 1.94
N VAL A 266 -18.18 -3.37 0.85
CA VAL A 266 -19.13 -3.28 -0.27
C VAL A 266 -20.36 -4.11 0.08
N THR A 267 -21.46 -3.44 0.35
CA THR A 267 -22.78 -4.05 0.55
C THR A 267 -23.28 -4.58 -0.80
N GLY A 268 -23.44 -5.88 -0.91
CA GLY A 268 -23.84 -6.56 -2.14
C GLY A 268 -22.75 -7.54 -2.57
N LYS A 269 -22.59 -8.58 -1.75
CA LYS A 269 -21.64 -9.66 -2.04
C LYS A 269 -22.10 -10.44 -3.26
N SER A 270 -21.60 -10.09 -4.44
CA SER A 270 -21.69 -11.02 -5.56
C SER A 270 -20.73 -12.18 -5.30
N ASP A 271 -21.23 -13.41 -5.46
CA ASP A 271 -20.38 -14.57 -5.49
C ASP A 271 -19.44 -14.48 -6.70
N ALA A 272 -18.34 -15.27 -6.66
CA ALA A 272 -17.44 -15.36 -7.79
C ALA A 272 -18.20 -15.69 -9.06
N LYS A 273 -17.87 -15.02 -10.16
CA LYS A 273 -18.45 -15.28 -11.48
C LYS A 273 -17.37 -15.80 -12.42
N ILE A 274 -17.78 -16.62 -13.36
CA ILE A 274 -16.93 -17.04 -14.47
C ILE A 274 -16.46 -15.79 -15.22
N GLY A 275 -15.17 -15.73 -15.57
CA GLY A 275 -14.57 -14.58 -16.23
C GLY A 275 -13.91 -13.57 -15.27
N ASN A 276 -14.26 -13.55 -14.00
CA ASN A 276 -13.61 -12.65 -13.05
C ASN A 276 -12.11 -12.91 -12.95
N PHE A 277 -11.34 -11.82 -12.85
CA PHE A 277 -9.91 -11.89 -12.58
C PHE A 277 -9.62 -12.13 -11.10
N VAL A 278 -8.65 -12.98 -10.83
CA VAL A 278 -8.20 -13.31 -9.48
C VAL A 278 -6.68 -13.22 -9.37
N ILE A 279 -6.20 -12.81 -8.19
CA ILE A 279 -4.80 -12.93 -7.83
C ILE A 279 -4.61 -14.23 -7.07
N ILE A 280 -3.65 -15.02 -7.50
CA ILE A 280 -3.30 -16.27 -6.84
C ILE A 280 -2.26 -15.97 -5.77
N LYS A 281 -2.58 -16.34 -4.52
CA LYS A 281 -1.59 -16.31 -3.46
C LYS A 281 -0.66 -17.50 -3.65
N ASP A 282 0.57 -17.21 -4.04
CA ASP A 282 1.63 -18.19 -4.21
C ASP A 282 2.87 -17.71 -3.46
N ASP A 283 3.28 -18.47 -2.46
CA ASP A 283 4.37 -18.08 -1.58
C ASP A 283 5.75 -18.23 -2.25
N ASP A 284 5.83 -19.04 -3.31
CA ASP A 284 7.03 -19.26 -4.10
C ASP A 284 7.17 -18.27 -5.26
N ALA A 285 6.19 -17.37 -5.45
CA ALA A 285 6.27 -16.37 -6.50
C ALA A 285 7.44 -15.41 -6.28
N HIS A 286 8.23 -15.20 -7.35
CA HIS A 286 9.34 -14.24 -7.32
C HIS A 286 8.86 -12.82 -7.01
N ARG A 287 9.76 -12.01 -6.47
CA ARG A 287 9.51 -10.58 -6.21
C ARG A 287 8.97 -9.89 -7.47
N ASN A 288 8.02 -8.98 -7.28
CA ASN A 288 7.28 -8.25 -8.30
C ASN A 288 6.34 -9.11 -9.18
N GLN A 289 6.27 -10.41 -8.91
CA GLN A 289 5.46 -11.33 -9.68
C GLN A 289 4.10 -11.55 -9.02
N TRP A 290 3.08 -10.96 -9.61
CA TRP A 290 1.68 -11.16 -9.22
C TRP A 290 1.04 -12.15 -10.17
N ILE A 291 0.81 -13.37 -9.70
CA ILE A 291 0.18 -14.42 -10.52
C ILE A 291 -1.30 -14.11 -10.62
N ARG A 292 -1.77 -13.87 -11.84
CA ARG A 292 -3.15 -13.50 -12.16
C ARG A 292 -3.77 -14.58 -13.02
N SER A 293 -5.07 -14.80 -12.84
CA SER A 293 -5.82 -15.77 -13.65
C SER A 293 -7.28 -15.33 -13.81
N LYS A 294 -7.99 -15.94 -14.76
CA LYS A 294 -9.46 -15.83 -14.89
C LYS A 294 -10.12 -17.06 -14.29
N ILE A 295 -11.28 -16.87 -13.68
CA ILE A 295 -12.13 -17.96 -13.22
C ILE A 295 -12.78 -18.61 -14.45
N THR A 296 -12.58 -19.90 -14.61
CA THR A 296 -13.19 -20.68 -15.70
C THR A 296 -14.43 -21.43 -15.21
N GLU A 297 -14.49 -21.77 -13.93
CA GLU A 297 -15.61 -22.49 -13.34
C GLU A 297 -15.74 -22.15 -11.87
N CYS A 298 -16.99 -21.98 -11.41
CA CYS A 298 -17.32 -21.79 -10.01
C CYS A 298 -17.87 -23.09 -9.43
N ILE A 299 -17.27 -23.59 -8.35
CA ILE A 299 -17.67 -24.81 -7.67
C ILE A 299 -18.46 -24.38 -6.43
N SER A 300 -19.80 -24.52 -6.51
CA SER A 300 -20.69 -24.20 -5.41
C SER A 300 -20.75 -25.33 -4.38
N SER A 301 -20.89 -24.97 -3.11
CA SER A 301 -21.17 -25.91 -2.02
C SER A 301 -22.68 -26.16 -1.91
N THR A 302 -23.07 -27.10 -1.06
CA THR A 302 -24.46 -27.45 -0.79
C THR A 302 -25.32 -26.28 -0.26
N ASP A 303 -24.69 -25.24 0.25
CA ASP A 303 -25.31 -23.99 0.74
C ASP A 303 -25.51 -22.92 -0.36
N GLY A 304 -25.22 -23.25 -1.62
CA GLY A 304 -25.36 -22.35 -2.78
C GLY A 304 -24.26 -21.31 -2.93
N HIS A 305 -23.27 -21.25 -2.03
CA HIS A 305 -22.16 -20.33 -2.10
C HIS A 305 -20.93 -20.93 -2.79
N THR A 306 -20.25 -20.13 -3.62
CA THR A 306 -19.00 -20.54 -4.26
C THR A 306 -17.86 -20.59 -3.23
N ARG A 307 -17.32 -21.80 -2.98
CA ARG A 307 -16.18 -22.01 -2.05
C ARG A 307 -14.90 -22.36 -2.76
N SER A 308 -14.96 -22.87 -3.96
CA SER A 308 -13.80 -23.18 -4.76
C SER A 308 -14.01 -22.73 -6.20
N VAL A 309 -12.94 -22.37 -6.85
CA VAL A 309 -12.96 -21.95 -8.25
C VAL A 309 -11.93 -22.71 -9.05
N ARG A 310 -12.25 -23.02 -10.30
CA ARG A 310 -11.28 -23.50 -11.26
C ARG A 310 -10.73 -22.30 -12.02
N ILE A 311 -9.42 -22.21 -12.11
CA ILE A 311 -8.70 -21.14 -12.74
C ILE A 311 -7.76 -21.67 -13.82
N LEU A 312 -7.52 -20.89 -14.86
CA LEU A 312 -6.61 -21.20 -15.95
C LEU A 312 -5.28 -20.49 -15.70
N LEU A 313 -4.23 -21.25 -15.42
CA LEU A 313 -2.88 -20.70 -15.39
C LEU A 313 -2.38 -20.53 -16.83
N GLY A 314 -2.31 -19.31 -17.32
CA GLY A 314 -1.68 -19.03 -18.61
C GLY A 314 -0.19 -19.41 -18.59
N ASN A 315 0.25 -20.12 -19.60
CA ASN A 315 1.67 -20.35 -19.78
C ASN A 315 2.31 -19.05 -20.29
N ARG A 316 3.26 -18.48 -19.54
CA ARG A 316 3.88 -17.17 -19.81
C ARG A 316 4.54 -17.06 -21.19
N ASN A 317 4.98 -18.18 -21.75
CA ASN A 317 5.76 -18.20 -22.99
C ASN A 317 4.97 -18.57 -24.23
N ASN A 318 3.68 -18.94 -24.09
CA ASN A 318 2.89 -19.34 -25.24
C ASN A 318 1.38 -19.21 -24.96
N PRO A 319 0.71 -18.14 -25.44
CA PRO A 319 -0.73 -17.93 -25.21
C PRO A 319 -1.62 -19.00 -25.85
N HIS A 320 -1.09 -19.86 -26.72
CA HIS A 320 -1.81 -20.92 -27.45
C HIS A 320 -1.59 -22.35 -26.90
N HIS A 321 -0.78 -22.52 -25.83
CA HIS A 321 -0.62 -23.84 -25.21
C HIS A 321 -1.66 -24.08 -24.12
N SER A 322 -2.20 -25.27 -24.06
CA SER A 322 -3.18 -25.77 -23.09
C SER A 322 -2.79 -25.37 -21.66
N GLY A 323 -3.47 -24.38 -21.12
CA GLY A 323 -3.22 -23.91 -19.78
C GLY A 323 -3.55 -24.98 -18.74
N LYS A 324 -2.74 -25.06 -17.71
CA LYS A 324 -2.97 -25.97 -16.59
C LYS A 324 -4.12 -25.46 -15.74
N TYR A 325 -5.18 -26.27 -15.58
CA TYR A 325 -6.28 -25.94 -14.69
C TYR A 325 -5.90 -26.27 -13.24
N LEU A 326 -6.20 -25.34 -12.34
CA LEU A 326 -6.05 -25.56 -10.91
C LEU A 326 -7.37 -25.27 -10.20
N VAL A 327 -7.74 -26.13 -9.26
CA VAL A 327 -8.83 -25.85 -8.33
C VAL A 327 -8.22 -25.24 -7.07
N ARG A 328 -8.72 -24.08 -6.67
CA ARG A 328 -8.26 -23.37 -5.47
C ARG A 328 -9.44 -22.99 -4.60
N PRO A 329 -9.27 -23.01 -3.26
CA PRO A 329 -10.29 -22.47 -2.37
C PRO A 329 -10.47 -20.99 -2.70
N PHE A 330 -11.72 -20.58 -2.81
CA PHE A 330 -12.08 -19.20 -3.05
C PHE A 330 -12.22 -18.49 -1.72
N SER A 331 -11.27 -17.64 -1.39
CA SER A 331 -11.50 -16.63 -0.36
C SER A 331 -12.00 -15.38 -1.07
N LYS A 332 -13.10 -14.78 -0.61
CA LYS A 332 -13.69 -13.54 -1.17
C LYS A 332 -12.70 -12.36 -1.31
N SER A 333 -11.42 -12.62 -1.06
CA SER A 333 -10.29 -11.72 -1.19
C SER A 333 -9.68 -11.65 -2.58
N SER A 334 -10.01 -12.56 -3.44
CA SER A 334 -9.37 -12.69 -4.75
C SER A 334 -10.20 -12.14 -5.90
N GLN A 335 -11.36 -11.54 -5.62
CA GLN A 335 -12.13 -10.78 -6.60
C GLN A 335 -11.74 -9.31 -6.58
N SER A 336 -11.48 -8.78 -7.69
CA SER A 336 -11.29 -7.37 -7.98
C SER A 336 -12.56 -6.78 -8.58
#